data_c344ce2dab042eb4ff1649d2c0c92a94
#
_entry.id   c344ce2dab042eb4ff1649d2c0c92a94
#
_cell.length_a   1.000
_cell.length_b   1.000
_cell.length_c   1.000
_cell.angle_alpha   90.00
_cell.angle_beta   90.00
_cell.angle_gamma   90.00
#
_symmetry.space_group_name_H-M   'P 1'
#
loop_
_entity.id
_entity.type
_entity.pdbx_description
1 polymer ?
#
loop_
_entity_poly.entity_id
_entity_poly.type
_entity_poly.pdbx_seq_one_letter_code
_entity_poly.pdbx_strand_id
1 'polypeptide(L)'
;MKKSTNLAIVQESAIHLDVKKSLEKAIQLIQQAAAQNAELIVFGESWLSGYPVWLDHCPDIARWNHNPTKKVFARMYQNSVEVGGIETQRLCQMALENKIVIVMGMNEIVQEGFGNGTIYNSFIIIDSTGEIVCHRRKLVPTFTEKLVYGLGDGKDLNAVNTSAGRIGGLICWEHWMPLSRMAMHESNEHIHFSLFPMVHEMHQVTCRQYAFEGRCFVVAVGQVMKGSDFPKELKLPDYLAVNSDQMV
;
A
#
# COMPACT_ATOMS: atom_id res chain seq x y z
N MET A 1 -27.36 -4.65 5.19
CA MET A 1 -26.07 -5.23 4.74
C MET A 1 -26.18 -5.58 3.27
N LYS A 2 -25.24 -5.13 2.44
CA LYS A 2 -25.16 -5.48 1.02
C LYS A 2 -24.91 -6.99 0.91
N LYS A 3 -25.60 -7.69 0.01
CA LYS A 3 -25.50 -9.16 -0.08
C LYS A 3 -24.21 -9.64 -0.76
N SER A 4 -23.59 -8.82 -1.59
CA SER A 4 -22.34 -9.11 -2.31
C SER A 4 -21.64 -7.81 -2.70
N THR A 5 -20.34 -7.84 -2.85
CA THR A 5 -19.51 -6.75 -3.37
C THR A 5 -18.53 -7.32 -4.38
N ASN A 6 -18.49 -6.76 -5.57
CA ASN A 6 -17.52 -7.11 -6.60
C ASN A 6 -16.21 -6.38 -6.33
N LEU A 7 -15.15 -7.15 -6.09
CA LEU A 7 -13.83 -6.65 -5.70
C LEU A 7 -12.80 -6.94 -6.79
N ALA A 8 -12.00 -5.93 -7.14
CA ALA A 8 -10.80 -6.08 -7.96
C ALA A 8 -9.55 -6.01 -7.07
N ILE A 9 -8.63 -6.96 -7.25
CA ILE A 9 -7.34 -7.02 -6.55
C ILE A 9 -6.25 -6.76 -7.57
N VAL A 10 -5.40 -5.75 -7.31
CA VAL A 10 -4.27 -5.41 -8.16
C VAL A 10 -3.05 -6.22 -7.73
N GLN A 11 -2.64 -7.18 -8.57
CA GLN A 11 -1.43 -7.97 -8.36
C GLN A 11 -0.25 -7.49 -9.22
N GLU A 12 -0.45 -6.48 -10.06
CA GLU A 12 0.58 -5.92 -10.90
C GLU A 12 1.55 -5.01 -10.13
N SER A 13 2.81 -4.98 -10.58
CA SER A 13 3.82 -4.07 -10.05
C SER A 13 3.47 -2.61 -10.34
N ALA A 14 3.86 -1.72 -9.44
CA ALA A 14 3.93 -0.28 -9.71
C ALA A 14 5.07 0.02 -10.71
N ILE A 15 5.17 1.27 -11.16
CA ILE A 15 6.39 1.77 -11.80
C ILE A 15 7.29 2.33 -10.69
N HIS A 16 8.26 1.54 -10.27
CA HIS A 16 9.06 1.86 -9.09
C HIS A 16 9.79 3.19 -9.20
N LEU A 17 9.68 4.02 -8.15
CA LEU A 17 10.30 5.33 -8.05
C LEU A 17 9.94 6.30 -9.21
N ASP A 18 8.72 6.14 -9.73
CA ASP A 18 8.10 7.03 -10.72
C ASP A 18 6.60 7.16 -10.42
N VAL A 19 6.26 8.12 -9.56
CA VAL A 19 4.90 8.31 -9.07
C VAL A 19 3.93 8.69 -10.19
N LYS A 20 4.38 9.46 -11.18
CA LYS A 20 3.54 9.89 -12.31
C LYS A 20 3.09 8.69 -13.15
N LYS A 21 4.04 7.84 -13.55
CA LYS A 21 3.71 6.63 -14.32
C LYS A 21 2.95 5.60 -13.48
N SER A 22 3.23 5.48 -12.18
CA SER A 22 2.44 4.65 -11.28
C SER A 22 0.98 5.13 -11.21
N LEU A 23 0.76 6.45 -11.10
CA LEU A 23 -0.57 7.03 -11.10
C LEU A 23 -1.31 6.78 -12.43
N GLU A 24 -0.65 6.99 -13.58
CA GLU A 24 -1.22 6.68 -14.90
C GLU A 24 -1.64 5.21 -15.00
N LYS A 25 -0.79 4.29 -14.53
CA LYS A 25 -1.11 2.86 -14.47
C LYS A 25 -2.28 2.58 -13.53
N ALA A 26 -2.30 3.19 -12.34
CA ALA A 26 -3.40 3.05 -11.39
C ALA A 26 -4.74 3.49 -12.01
N ILE A 27 -4.76 4.62 -12.71
CA ILE A 27 -5.95 5.14 -13.41
C ILE A 27 -6.48 4.12 -14.43
N GLN A 28 -5.59 3.55 -15.24
CA GLN A 28 -5.96 2.51 -16.22
C GLN A 28 -6.57 1.28 -15.54
N LEU A 29 -5.96 0.80 -14.44
CA LEU A 29 -6.45 -0.35 -13.69
C LEU A 29 -7.80 -0.06 -13.03
N ILE A 30 -8.01 1.14 -12.48
CA ILE A 30 -9.30 1.57 -11.92
C ILE A 30 -10.39 1.57 -12.98
N GLN A 31 -10.12 2.12 -14.16
CA GLN A 31 -11.06 2.13 -15.28
C GLN A 31 -11.39 0.73 -15.79
N GLN A 32 -10.38 -0.15 -15.86
CA GLN A 32 -10.59 -1.56 -16.24
C GLN A 32 -11.44 -2.30 -15.22
N ALA A 33 -11.19 -2.11 -13.92
CA ALA A 33 -11.98 -2.71 -12.85
C ALA A 33 -13.44 -2.23 -12.90
N ALA A 34 -13.65 -0.94 -13.03
CA ALA A 34 -14.99 -0.35 -13.14
C ALA A 34 -15.75 -0.87 -14.37
N ALA A 35 -15.09 -0.99 -15.52
CA ALA A 35 -15.67 -1.57 -16.74
C ALA A 35 -16.09 -3.03 -16.57
N GLN A 36 -15.51 -3.76 -15.60
CA GLN A 36 -15.87 -5.12 -15.19
C GLN A 36 -16.86 -5.15 -14.02
N ASN A 37 -17.51 -4.02 -13.71
CA ASN A 37 -18.45 -3.87 -12.62
C ASN A 37 -17.86 -4.10 -11.21
N ALA A 38 -16.57 -3.85 -11.01
CA ALA A 38 -16.00 -3.83 -9.67
C ALA A 38 -16.53 -2.60 -8.92
N GLU A 39 -16.90 -2.79 -7.67
CA GLU A 39 -17.41 -1.74 -6.77
C GLU A 39 -16.30 -1.24 -5.83
N LEU A 40 -15.22 -2.02 -5.76
CA LEU A 40 -14.04 -1.72 -4.96
C LEU A 40 -12.80 -2.24 -5.68
N ILE A 41 -11.72 -1.47 -5.64
CA ILE A 41 -10.39 -1.88 -6.12
C ILE A 41 -9.36 -1.68 -5.01
N VAL A 42 -8.45 -2.64 -4.85
CA VAL A 42 -7.40 -2.57 -3.83
C VAL A 42 -6.02 -2.76 -4.43
N PHE A 43 -5.10 -1.88 -4.02
CA PHE A 43 -3.69 -1.89 -4.36
C PHE A 43 -2.87 -2.30 -3.14
N GLY A 44 -1.74 -2.97 -3.35
CA GLY A 44 -0.89 -3.49 -2.28
C GLY A 44 -0.15 -2.42 -1.46
N GLU A 45 0.67 -2.87 -0.52
CA GLU A 45 1.49 -2.02 0.36
C GLU A 45 2.42 -1.12 -0.43
N SER A 46 2.42 0.19 -0.14
CA SER A 46 3.26 1.20 -0.81
C SER A 46 3.21 1.16 -2.35
N TRP A 47 2.08 0.68 -2.93
CA TRP A 47 1.98 0.46 -4.37
C TRP A 47 2.22 1.73 -5.17
N LEU A 48 1.65 2.86 -4.73
CA LEU A 48 1.85 4.13 -5.43
C LEU A 48 3.28 4.62 -5.18
N SER A 49 4.09 4.55 -6.23
CA SER A 49 5.55 4.68 -6.36
C SER A 49 6.41 3.48 -5.95
N GLY A 50 5.80 2.39 -5.46
CA GLY A 50 6.44 1.09 -5.28
C GLY A 50 7.01 0.85 -3.88
N TYR A 51 6.88 -0.39 -3.42
CA TYR A 51 7.50 -0.85 -2.17
C TYR A 51 9.04 -0.82 -2.30
N PRO A 52 9.77 -0.37 -1.26
CA PRO A 52 11.22 -0.19 -1.33
C PRO A 52 11.98 -1.52 -1.17
N VAL A 53 11.69 -2.51 -2.00
CA VAL A 53 12.34 -3.85 -1.98
C VAL A 53 13.87 -3.76 -2.13
N TRP A 54 14.38 -2.67 -2.68
CA TRP A 54 15.81 -2.38 -2.79
C TRP A 54 16.50 -2.28 -1.42
N LEU A 55 15.77 -2.05 -0.32
CA LEU A 55 16.32 -2.06 1.04
C LEU A 55 16.92 -3.41 1.41
N ASP A 56 16.32 -4.51 0.95
CA ASP A 56 16.74 -5.86 1.29
C ASP A 56 17.74 -6.44 0.26
N HIS A 57 17.80 -5.86 -0.93
CA HIS A 57 18.51 -6.45 -2.06
C HIS A 57 19.69 -5.63 -2.57
N CYS A 58 19.75 -4.32 -2.28
CA CYS A 58 20.90 -3.51 -2.70
C CYS A 58 22.02 -3.59 -1.69
N PRO A 59 23.27 -3.89 -2.13
CA PRO A 59 24.44 -3.90 -1.26
C PRO A 59 24.65 -2.54 -0.60
N ASP A 60 25.17 -2.55 0.62
CA ASP A 60 25.62 -1.35 1.33
C ASP A 60 24.54 -0.30 1.63
N ILE A 61 23.26 -0.63 1.48
CA ILE A 61 22.15 0.31 1.66
C ILE A 61 22.11 0.96 3.05
N ALA A 62 22.52 0.21 4.07
CA ALA A 62 22.57 0.67 5.46
C ALA A 62 23.92 1.34 5.84
N ARG A 63 24.83 1.50 4.90
CA ARG A 63 26.14 2.13 5.16
C ARG A 63 25.98 3.61 5.48
N TRP A 64 26.62 4.01 6.57
CA TRP A 64 26.69 5.43 6.96
C TRP A 64 27.36 6.27 5.85
N ASN A 65 26.73 7.40 5.53
CA ASN A 65 27.22 8.38 4.55
C ASN A 65 27.47 7.83 3.13
N HIS A 66 26.74 6.81 2.72
CA HIS A 66 26.86 6.15 1.42
C HIS A 66 26.08 6.93 0.34
N ASN A 67 26.79 7.50 -0.63
CA ASN A 67 26.18 8.35 -1.66
C ASN A 67 25.12 7.64 -2.53
N PRO A 68 25.29 6.38 -2.97
CA PRO A 68 24.25 5.68 -3.71
C PRO A 68 22.93 5.57 -2.94
N THR A 69 22.99 5.24 -1.64
CA THR A 69 21.82 5.19 -0.75
C THR A 69 21.11 6.54 -0.67
N LYS A 70 21.89 7.63 -0.51
CA LYS A 70 21.31 8.99 -0.47
C LYS A 70 20.58 9.35 -1.77
N LYS A 71 21.12 8.94 -2.92
CA LYS A 71 20.48 9.19 -4.23
C LYS A 71 19.17 8.44 -4.38
N VAL A 72 19.13 7.17 -3.98
CA VAL A 72 17.91 6.36 -4.03
C VAL A 72 16.86 6.92 -3.07
N PHE A 73 17.27 7.28 -1.85
CA PHE A 73 16.37 7.91 -0.88
C PHE A 73 15.83 9.24 -1.41
N ALA A 74 16.68 10.10 -1.98
CA ALA A 74 16.24 11.36 -2.58
C ALA A 74 15.22 11.13 -3.71
N ARG A 75 15.42 10.10 -4.54
CA ARG A 75 14.48 9.73 -5.58
C ARG A 75 13.16 9.22 -5.00
N MET A 76 13.20 8.40 -3.94
CA MET A 76 12.00 7.96 -3.22
C MET A 76 11.25 9.15 -2.64
N TYR A 77 11.95 10.07 -2.00
CA TYR A 77 11.39 11.30 -1.45
C TYR A 77 10.64 12.11 -2.52
N GLN A 78 11.28 12.33 -3.68
CA GLN A 78 10.70 13.10 -4.79
C GLN A 78 9.49 12.40 -5.45
N ASN A 79 9.34 11.10 -5.26
CA ASN A 79 8.26 10.28 -5.79
C ASN A 79 7.28 9.81 -4.70
N SER A 80 7.36 10.38 -3.50
CA SER A 80 6.39 10.15 -2.44
C SER A 80 5.21 11.12 -2.57
N VAL A 81 4.06 10.73 -2.05
CA VAL A 81 2.76 11.36 -2.30
C VAL A 81 2.29 12.12 -1.08
N GLU A 82 1.86 13.36 -1.25
CA GLU A 82 1.19 14.11 -0.20
C GLU A 82 -0.31 13.79 -0.18
N VAL A 83 -0.88 13.52 1.00
CA VAL A 83 -2.33 13.36 1.15
C VAL A 83 -3.01 14.72 0.97
N GLY A 84 -3.95 14.80 0.03
CA GLY A 84 -4.53 16.06 -0.43
C GLY A 84 -3.77 16.73 -1.58
N GLY A 85 -2.60 16.17 -1.97
CA GLY A 85 -1.83 16.60 -3.14
C GLY A 85 -2.43 16.16 -4.48
N ILE A 86 -1.75 16.47 -5.57
CA ILE A 86 -2.25 16.26 -6.94
C ILE A 86 -2.59 14.80 -7.21
N GLU A 87 -1.74 13.87 -6.77
CA GLU A 87 -1.91 12.44 -7.03
C GLU A 87 -3.15 11.90 -6.32
N THR A 88 -3.33 12.24 -5.04
CA THR A 88 -4.51 11.80 -4.27
C THR A 88 -5.79 12.48 -4.74
N GLN A 89 -5.76 13.75 -5.12
CA GLN A 89 -6.90 14.44 -5.74
C GLN A 89 -7.31 13.76 -7.05
N ARG A 90 -6.34 13.33 -7.85
CA ARG A 90 -6.64 12.60 -9.10
C ARG A 90 -7.29 11.24 -8.81
N LEU A 91 -6.83 10.52 -7.79
CA LEU A 91 -7.47 9.26 -7.35
C LEU A 91 -8.90 9.51 -6.82
N CYS A 92 -9.13 10.58 -6.05
CA CYS A 92 -10.45 11.00 -5.60
C CYS A 92 -11.40 11.25 -6.78
N GLN A 93 -10.93 11.95 -7.81
CA GLN A 93 -11.67 12.16 -9.04
C GLN A 93 -12.02 10.85 -9.74
N MET A 94 -11.05 9.91 -9.83
CA MET A 94 -11.28 8.59 -10.44
C MET A 94 -12.31 7.76 -9.66
N ALA A 95 -12.29 7.82 -8.32
CA ALA A 95 -13.28 7.15 -7.47
C ALA A 95 -14.70 7.68 -7.77
N LEU A 96 -14.86 9.00 -7.84
CA LEU A 96 -16.12 9.67 -8.15
C LEU A 96 -16.62 9.35 -9.57
N GLU A 97 -15.76 9.51 -10.58
CA GLU A 97 -16.11 9.31 -11.99
C GLU A 97 -16.54 7.86 -12.28
N ASN A 98 -15.86 6.89 -11.65
CA ASN A 98 -16.11 5.47 -11.87
C ASN A 98 -17.05 4.84 -10.83
N LYS A 99 -17.48 5.60 -9.82
CA LYS A 99 -18.32 5.14 -8.69
C LYS A 99 -17.75 3.90 -8.00
N ILE A 100 -16.45 3.91 -7.78
CA ILE A 100 -15.69 2.79 -7.22
C ILE A 100 -14.95 3.22 -5.95
N VAL A 101 -14.96 2.35 -4.93
CA VAL A 101 -14.13 2.55 -3.73
C VAL A 101 -12.69 2.18 -4.08
N ILE A 102 -11.72 2.98 -3.65
CA ILE A 102 -10.29 2.75 -3.89
C ILE A 102 -9.58 2.58 -2.56
N VAL A 103 -8.83 1.47 -2.39
CA VAL A 103 -7.87 1.28 -1.32
C VAL A 103 -6.49 1.33 -1.92
N MET A 104 -5.69 2.36 -1.56
CA MET A 104 -4.39 2.63 -2.16
C MET A 104 -3.27 2.67 -1.13
N GLY A 105 -2.35 1.69 -1.20
CA GLY A 105 -1.08 1.75 -0.48
C GLY A 105 -0.10 2.71 -1.16
N MET A 106 0.61 3.52 -0.39
CA MET A 106 1.49 4.55 -0.94
C MET A 106 2.68 4.88 -0.04
N ASN A 107 3.72 5.44 -0.63
CA ASN A 107 4.77 6.18 0.07
C ASN A 107 4.26 7.60 0.30
N GLU A 108 3.84 7.90 1.53
CA GLU A 108 3.36 9.22 1.91
C GLU A 108 4.52 10.14 2.30
N ILE A 109 4.47 11.39 1.90
CA ILE A 109 5.40 12.44 2.37
C ILE A 109 4.65 13.55 3.08
N VAL A 110 5.23 14.06 4.17
CA VAL A 110 4.79 15.28 4.82
C VAL A 110 5.66 16.44 4.32
N GLN A 111 5.05 17.44 3.67
CA GLN A 111 5.75 18.58 3.08
C GLN A 111 5.82 19.78 4.02
N GLU A 112 4.86 19.91 4.94
CA GLU A 112 4.76 21.07 5.84
C GLU A 112 4.42 20.64 7.28
N GLY A 113 4.83 21.46 8.24
CA GLY A 113 4.47 21.27 9.64
C GLY A 113 5.28 20.17 10.35
N PHE A 114 4.68 19.58 11.34
CA PHE A 114 5.30 18.52 12.14
C PHE A 114 5.55 17.27 11.29
N GLY A 115 6.79 16.76 11.27
CA GLY A 115 7.18 15.62 10.45
C GLY A 115 7.58 15.99 9.02
N ASN A 116 7.74 17.30 8.70
CA ASN A 116 8.21 17.73 7.39
C ASN A 116 9.47 16.95 6.97
N GLY A 117 9.44 16.41 5.76
CA GLY A 117 10.50 15.58 5.20
C GLY A 117 10.44 14.09 5.59
N THR A 118 9.49 13.70 6.44
CA THR A 118 9.30 12.28 6.80
C THR A 118 8.47 11.58 5.73
N ILE A 119 8.95 10.39 5.32
CA ILE A 119 8.19 9.47 4.48
C ILE A 119 7.52 8.43 5.37
N TYR A 120 6.26 8.10 5.10
CA TYR A 120 5.51 7.05 5.80
C TYR A 120 5.04 5.98 4.82
N ASN A 121 5.03 4.75 5.30
CA ASN A 121 4.29 3.66 4.66
C ASN A 121 2.82 3.81 5.06
N SER A 122 1.97 4.16 4.09
CA SER A 122 0.58 4.58 4.35
C SER A 122 -0.39 3.92 3.39
N PHE A 123 -1.65 3.92 3.75
CA PHE A 123 -2.73 3.73 2.81
C PHE A 123 -3.87 4.70 3.03
N ILE A 124 -4.64 4.94 1.98
CA ILE A 124 -5.89 5.68 2.03
C ILE A 124 -7.04 4.83 1.53
N ILE A 125 -8.24 5.11 2.04
CA ILE A 125 -9.50 4.62 1.49
C ILE A 125 -10.26 5.82 0.95
N ILE A 126 -10.60 5.76 -0.33
CA ILE A 126 -11.41 6.78 -1.01
C ILE A 126 -12.77 6.14 -1.32
N ASP A 127 -13.85 6.73 -0.82
CA ASP A 127 -15.19 6.25 -1.15
C ASP A 127 -15.57 6.62 -2.59
N SER A 128 -16.60 5.98 -3.10
CA SER A 128 -17.15 6.25 -4.45
C SER A 128 -17.69 7.67 -4.65
N THR A 129 -17.79 8.45 -3.57
CA THR A 129 -18.07 9.89 -3.59
C THR A 129 -16.84 10.76 -3.91
N GLY A 130 -15.65 10.17 -3.97
CA GLY A 130 -14.38 10.86 -4.15
C GLY A 130 -13.80 11.43 -2.84
N GLU A 131 -14.36 11.10 -1.68
CA GLU A 131 -13.86 11.53 -0.39
C GLU A 131 -12.85 10.53 0.18
N ILE A 132 -11.73 11.03 0.72
CA ILE A 132 -10.81 10.21 1.52
C ILE A 132 -11.46 10.00 2.88
N VAL A 133 -11.93 8.78 3.13
CA VAL A 133 -12.65 8.40 4.38
C VAL A 133 -11.76 7.71 5.41
N CYS A 134 -10.55 7.29 5.00
CA CYS A 134 -9.52 6.77 5.89
C CYS A 134 -8.14 7.16 5.36
N HIS A 135 -7.28 7.60 6.28
CA HIS A 135 -5.86 7.82 6.03
C HIS A 135 -5.07 7.23 7.18
N ARG A 136 -4.26 6.23 6.89
CA ARG A 136 -3.57 5.47 7.91
C ARG A 136 -2.11 5.27 7.59
N ARG A 137 -1.24 5.50 8.58
CA ARG A 137 0.21 5.24 8.54
C ARG A 137 0.53 3.94 9.26
N LYS A 138 1.43 3.14 8.73
CA LYS A 138 1.95 1.93 9.39
C LYS A 138 2.54 2.30 10.76
N LEU A 139 2.09 1.62 11.81
CA LEU A 139 2.49 1.93 13.19
C LEU A 139 4.00 1.88 13.37
N VAL A 140 4.59 0.76 12.96
CA VAL A 140 6.03 0.52 13.07
C VAL A 140 6.54 -0.05 11.76
N PRO A 141 7.45 0.64 11.06
CA PRO A 141 8.14 0.08 9.91
C PRO A 141 8.87 -1.20 10.29
N THR A 142 8.81 -2.20 9.40
CA THR A 142 9.37 -3.53 9.66
C THR A 142 10.84 -3.56 9.27
N PHE A 143 11.71 -4.00 10.17
CA PHE A 143 13.13 -4.28 9.97
C PHE A 143 13.84 -3.18 9.14
N THR A 144 14.23 -3.44 7.90
CA THR A 144 14.93 -2.52 7.00
C THR A 144 14.11 -1.29 6.59
N GLU A 145 12.80 -1.38 6.63
CA GLU A 145 11.90 -0.24 6.36
C GLU A 145 12.18 0.97 7.29
N LYS A 146 12.71 0.72 8.50
CA LYS A 146 13.10 1.78 9.45
C LYS A 146 14.19 2.72 8.93
N LEU A 147 14.89 2.33 7.87
CA LEU A 147 15.89 3.20 7.23
C LEU A 147 15.24 4.35 6.46
N VAL A 148 13.99 4.22 6.06
CA VAL A 148 13.31 5.19 5.17
C VAL A 148 11.98 5.70 5.70
N TYR A 149 11.24 4.92 6.50
CA TYR A 149 9.93 5.31 6.99
C TYR A 149 9.92 5.77 8.45
N GLY A 150 9.13 6.78 8.72
CA GLY A 150 8.75 7.20 10.06
C GLY A 150 7.73 6.26 10.71
N LEU A 151 7.61 6.38 12.04
CA LEU A 151 6.59 5.70 12.84
C LEU A 151 5.24 6.35 12.63
N GLY A 152 4.22 5.53 12.36
CA GLY A 152 2.83 5.98 12.39
C GLY A 152 2.28 6.08 13.81
N ASP A 153 1.01 6.40 13.92
CA ASP A 153 0.25 6.41 15.17
C ASP A 153 -1.00 5.52 15.06
N GLY A 154 -1.62 5.23 16.21
CA GLY A 154 -2.81 4.39 16.27
C GLY A 154 -4.13 5.12 16.05
N LYS A 155 -4.09 6.39 15.63
CA LYS A 155 -5.24 7.28 15.59
C LYS A 155 -6.38 6.79 14.68
N ASP A 156 -6.01 6.16 13.54
CA ASP A 156 -6.96 5.69 12.53
C ASP A 156 -7.05 4.14 12.45
N LEU A 157 -6.80 3.46 13.58
CA LEU A 157 -7.02 2.00 13.72
C LEU A 157 -8.51 1.72 13.88
N ASN A 158 -9.29 1.96 12.82
CA ASN A 158 -10.73 1.69 12.80
C ASN A 158 -11.22 1.44 11.37
N ALA A 159 -12.36 0.75 11.28
CA ALA A 159 -13.07 0.57 10.02
C ALA A 159 -13.96 1.77 9.72
N VAL A 160 -14.11 2.08 8.44
CA VAL A 160 -14.93 3.19 7.92
C VAL A 160 -16.07 2.67 7.08
N ASN A 161 -17.16 3.44 7.04
CA ASN A 161 -18.30 3.14 6.17
C ASN A 161 -18.00 3.64 4.74
N THR A 162 -18.26 2.79 3.77
CA THR A 162 -18.16 3.12 2.34
C THR A 162 -19.38 2.58 1.60
N SER A 163 -19.52 2.95 0.34
CA SER A 163 -20.54 2.39 -0.55
C SER A 163 -20.40 0.88 -0.77
N ALA A 164 -19.20 0.33 -0.59
CA ALA A 164 -18.92 -1.12 -0.68
C ALA A 164 -19.15 -1.88 0.63
N GLY A 165 -19.37 -1.19 1.74
CA GLY A 165 -19.56 -1.76 3.07
C GLY A 165 -18.68 -1.09 4.13
N ARG A 166 -18.63 -1.66 5.33
CA ARG A 166 -17.73 -1.22 6.38
C ARG A 166 -16.39 -1.91 6.22
N ILE A 167 -15.37 -1.15 5.87
CA ILE A 167 -14.06 -1.67 5.48
C ILE A 167 -12.94 -1.05 6.31
N GLY A 168 -11.87 -1.80 6.50
CA GLY A 168 -10.68 -1.36 7.18
C GLY A 168 -9.46 -2.12 6.69
N GLY A 169 -8.31 -1.89 7.29
CA GLY A 169 -7.10 -2.61 6.89
C GLY A 169 -5.91 -2.38 7.80
N LEU A 170 -4.98 -3.29 7.69
CA LEU A 170 -3.68 -3.26 8.34
C LEU A 170 -2.56 -3.43 7.29
N ILE A 171 -1.39 -2.91 7.62
CA ILE A 171 -0.21 -2.99 6.74
C ILE A 171 0.75 -4.04 7.28
N CYS A 172 0.93 -5.12 6.53
CA CYS A 172 1.96 -6.14 6.69
C CYS A 172 2.10 -6.67 8.12
N TRP A 173 3.22 -6.42 8.78
CA TRP A 173 3.53 -6.93 10.12
C TRP A 173 2.53 -6.54 11.22
N GLU A 174 1.72 -5.52 10.99
CA GLU A 174 0.66 -5.13 11.95
C GLU A 174 -0.32 -6.25 12.25
N HIS A 175 -0.47 -7.22 11.32
CA HIS A 175 -1.30 -8.40 11.50
C HIS A 175 -0.77 -9.35 12.60
N TRP A 176 0.51 -9.23 12.97
CA TRP A 176 1.11 -9.97 14.10
C TRP A 176 1.15 -9.16 15.39
N MET A 177 0.65 -7.92 15.39
CA MET A 177 0.51 -7.09 16.58
C MET A 177 -0.88 -7.33 17.20
N PRO A 178 -1.01 -8.03 18.36
CA PRO A 178 -2.32 -8.41 18.90
C PRO A 178 -3.23 -7.21 19.18
N LEU A 179 -2.67 -6.10 19.70
CA LEU A 179 -3.45 -4.91 20.01
C LEU A 179 -3.96 -4.19 18.76
N SER A 180 -3.22 -4.23 17.65
CA SER A 180 -3.69 -3.67 16.37
C SER A 180 -4.89 -4.45 15.85
N ARG A 181 -4.84 -5.79 15.89
CA ARG A 181 -5.98 -6.63 15.51
C ARG A 181 -7.18 -6.36 16.42
N MET A 182 -6.97 -6.30 17.73
CA MET A 182 -8.04 -6.03 18.69
C MET A 182 -8.75 -4.71 18.39
N ALA A 183 -8.00 -3.62 18.15
CA ALA A 183 -8.57 -2.33 17.81
C ALA A 183 -9.43 -2.39 16.53
N MET A 184 -8.94 -3.10 15.51
CA MET A 184 -9.68 -3.28 14.27
C MET A 184 -10.94 -4.13 14.46
N HIS A 185 -10.88 -5.24 15.22
CA HIS A 185 -12.04 -6.10 15.49
C HIS A 185 -13.15 -5.34 16.23
N GLU A 186 -12.80 -4.45 17.17
CA GLU A 186 -13.76 -3.59 17.88
C GLU A 186 -14.51 -2.64 16.94
N SER A 187 -13.94 -2.34 15.77
CA SER A 187 -14.56 -1.45 14.79
C SER A 187 -15.60 -2.12 13.88
N ASN A 188 -15.84 -3.43 14.04
CA ASN A 188 -16.86 -4.19 13.31
C ASN A 188 -16.70 -4.15 11.78
N GLU A 189 -15.56 -4.53 11.28
CA GLU A 189 -15.29 -4.64 9.84
C GLU A 189 -16.17 -5.68 9.17
N HIS A 190 -16.63 -5.39 7.94
CA HIS A 190 -17.20 -6.41 7.05
C HIS A 190 -16.11 -7.02 6.16
N ILE A 191 -15.19 -6.17 5.66
CA ILE A 191 -14.07 -6.55 4.80
C ILE A 191 -12.81 -5.90 5.37
N HIS A 192 -11.81 -6.72 5.62
CA HIS A 192 -10.47 -6.32 6.06
C HIS A 192 -9.47 -6.46 4.92
N PHE A 193 -8.70 -5.42 4.66
CA PHE A 193 -7.60 -5.45 3.70
C PHE A 193 -6.27 -5.68 4.40
N SER A 194 -5.62 -6.77 4.05
CA SER A 194 -4.28 -7.11 4.50
C SER A 194 -3.29 -6.74 3.40
N LEU A 195 -2.68 -5.56 3.53
CA LEU A 195 -1.78 -5.02 2.51
C LEU A 195 -0.36 -5.52 2.76
N PHE A 196 0.20 -6.22 1.79
CA PHE A 196 1.56 -6.76 1.84
C PHE A 196 2.34 -6.39 0.58
N PRO A 197 3.68 -6.36 0.63
CA PRO A 197 4.48 -6.35 -0.58
C PRO A 197 4.43 -7.72 -1.27
N MET A 198 4.41 -8.80 -0.49
CA MET A 198 4.35 -10.20 -0.92
C MET A 198 3.52 -11.00 0.06
N VAL A 199 2.85 -12.06 -0.42
CA VAL A 199 2.04 -12.95 0.43
C VAL A 199 2.67 -14.33 0.54
N HIS A 200 3.42 -14.57 1.62
CA HIS A 200 3.99 -15.86 1.97
C HIS A 200 3.02 -16.71 2.81
N GLU A 201 3.41 -17.95 3.11
CA GLU A 201 2.60 -18.88 3.91
C GLU A 201 2.15 -18.28 5.25
N MET A 202 3.07 -17.67 6.01
CA MET A 202 2.73 -17.09 7.31
C MET A 202 1.78 -15.89 7.19
N HIS A 203 1.81 -15.13 6.09
CA HIS A 203 0.81 -14.11 5.81
C HIS A 203 -0.58 -14.72 5.60
N GLN A 204 -0.66 -15.87 4.92
CA GLN A 204 -1.93 -16.58 4.75
C GLN A 204 -2.47 -17.13 6.08
N VAL A 205 -1.59 -17.64 6.95
CA VAL A 205 -1.97 -18.13 8.30
C VAL A 205 -2.58 -16.98 9.11
N THR A 206 -1.92 -15.83 9.17
CA THR A 206 -2.44 -14.69 9.94
C THR A 206 -3.72 -14.12 9.35
N CYS A 207 -3.88 -14.10 8.03
CA CYS A 207 -5.13 -13.66 7.39
C CYS A 207 -6.30 -14.60 7.71
N ARG A 208 -6.08 -15.91 7.71
CA ARG A 208 -7.10 -16.90 8.11
C ARG A 208 -7.49 -16.75 9.58
N GLN A 209 -6.50 -16.54 10.46
CA GLN A 209 -6.75 -16.28 11.87
C GLN A 209 -7.54 -14.99 12.04
N TYR A 210 -7.16 -13.90 11.37
CA TYR A 210 -7.86 -12.62 11.43
C TYR A 210 -9.33 -12.77 11.02
N ALA A 211 -9.60 -13.44 9.91
CA ALA A 211 -10.97 -13.69 9.44
C ALA A 211 -11.80 -14.48 10.46
N PHE A 212 -11.18 -15.46 11.10
CA PHE A 212 -11.83 -16.29 12.11
C PHE A 212 -12.12 -15.51 13.41
N GLU A 213 -11.15 -14.73 13.91
CA GLU A 213 -11.29 -13.89 15.09
C GLU A 213 -12.32 -12.78 14.87
N GLY A 214 -12.17 -12.01 13.78
CA GLY A 214 -12.95 -10.81 13.48
C GLY A 214 -14.32 -11.09 12.86
N ARG A 215 -14.60 -12.34 12.45
CA ARG A 215 -15.84 -12.70 11.74
C ARG A 215 -16.12 -11.84 10.51
N CYS A 216 -15.06 -11.47 9.79
CA CYS A 216 -15.09 -10.65 8.60
C CYS A 216 -14.43 -11.36 7.40
N PHE A 217 -14.66 -10.83 6.21
CA PHE A 217 -13.90 -11.25 5.03
C PHE A 217 -12.52 -10.60 5.06
N VAL A 218 -11.48 -11.37 4.77
CA VAL A 218 -10.11 -10.86 4.67
C VAL A 218 -9.61 -10.99 3.24
N VAL A 219 -9.11 -9.88 2.70
CA VAL A 219 -8.50 -9.80 1.37
C VAL A 219 -7.02 -9.56 1.54
N ALA A 220 -6.21 -10.60 1.35
CA ALA A 220 -4.76 -10.49 1.33
C ALA A 220 -4.30 -9.97 -0.04
N VAL A 221 -3.62 -8.84 -0.05
CA VAL A 221 -3.19 -8.17 -1.27
C VAL A 221 -1.66 -8.14 -1.30
N GLY A 222 -1.08 -8.90 -2.22
CA GLY A 222 0.34 -8.88 -2.55
C GLY A 222 0.57 -8.34 -3.94
N GLN A 223 1.79 -7.93 -4.22
CA GLN A 223 2.20 -7.46 -5.53
C GLN A 223 2.98 -8.57 -6.27
N VAL A 224 2.90 -8.55 -7.58
CA VAL A 224 3.79 -9.31 -8.46
C VAL A 224 4.87 -8.36 -8.93
N MET A 225 6.10 -8.60 -8.50
CA MET A 225 7.26 -7.76 -8.83
C MET A 225 8.33 -8.59 -9.51
N LYS A 226 8.98 -8.03 -10.52
CA LYS A 226 10.12 -8.63 -11.23
C LYS A 226 11.34 -7.73 -11.10
N GLY A 227 12.53 -8.30 -11.16
CA GLY A 227 13.76 -7.51 -11.18
C GLY A 227 13.80 -6.45 -12.30
N SER A 228 13.15 -6.74 -13.44
CA SER A 228 13.01 -5.81 -14.57
C SER A 228 12.11 -4.59 -14.29
N ASP A 229 11.27 -4.64 -13.25
CA ASP A 229 10.37 -3.54 -12.89
C ASP A 229 11.09 -2.41 -12.14
N PHE A 230 12.32 -2.68 -11.69
CA PHE A 230 13.12 -1.71 -10.94
C PHE A 230 14.05 -0.91 -11.85
N PRO A 231 14.34 0.35 -11.49
CA PRO A 231 15.28 1.17 -12.25
C PRO A 231 16.66 0.51 -12.33
N LYS A 232 17.21 0.39 -13.54
CA LYS A 232 18.49 -0.27 -13.81
C LYS A 232 19.66 0.31 -13.01
N GLU A 233 19.60 1.59 -12.70
CA GLU A 233 20.60 2.30 -11.90
C GLU A 233 20.66 1.88 -10.44
N LEU A 234 19.64 1.18 -9.92
CA LEU A 234 19.65 0.61 -8.56
C LEU A 234 20.59 -0.59 -8.41
N LYS A 235 21.06 -1.15 -9.53
CA LYS A 235 21.99 -2.31 -9.55
C LYS A 235 21.54 -3.41 -8.59
N LEU A 236 20.28 -3.82 -8.71
CA LEU A 236 19.77 -4.96 -7.96
C LEU A 236 20.68 -6.17 -8.18
N PRO A 237 20.91 -7.02 -7.17
CA PRO A 237 21.74 -8.21 -7.31
C PRO A 237 21.33 -9.07 -8.48
N ASP A 238 22.31 -9.67 -9.16
CA ASP A 238 22.10 -10.52 -10.35
C ASP A 238 21.10 -11.65 -10.12
N TYR A 239 20.96 -12.15 -8.87
CA TYR A 239 19.98 -13.19 -8.58
C TYR A 239 18.51 -12.71 -8.70
N LEU A 240 18.23 -11.42 -8.45
CA LEU A 240 16.92 -10.83 -8.76
C LEU A 240 16.72 -10.69 -10.28
N ALA A 241 17.79 -10.40 -11.01
CA ALA A 241 17.76 -10.38 -12.45
C ALA A 241 17.61 -11.80 -13.05
N VAL A 242 18.27 -12.78 -12.44
CA VAL A 242 18.18 -14.21 -12.84
C VAL A 242 16.81 -14.80 -12.47
N ASN A 243 16.23 -14.39 -11.35
CA ASN A 243 14.88 -14.79 -10.91
C ASN A 243 13.79 -13.82 -11.39
N SER A 244 14.10 -12.98 -12.40
CA SER A 244 13.14 -12.01 -12.94
C SER A 244 11.84 -12.62 -13.45
N ASP A 245 11.84 -13.92 -13.75
CA ASP A 245 10.67 -14.69 -14.15
C ASP A 245 10.00 -15.42 -12.97
N GLN A 246 10.64 -15.45 -11.80
CA GLN A 246 10.01 -15.92 -10.57
C GLN A 246 9.32 -14.73 -9.89
N MET A 247 8.05 -14.93 -9.59
CA MET A 247 7.28 -13.98 -8.77
C MET A 247 7.93 -13.89 -7.39
N VAL A 248 8.31 -12.69 -7.00
CA VAL A 248 8.67 -12.38 -5.63
C VAL A 248 7.40 -12.15 -4.84
#